data_0a4ace83c6c49e895ce6187850b31dd3
#
_entry.id   0a4ace83c6c49e895ce6187850b31dd3
#
_cell.length_a   1.000
_cell.length_b   1.000
_cell.length_c   1.000
_cell.angle_alpha   90.00
_cell.angle_beta   90.00
_cell.angle_gamma   90.00
#
_symmetry.space_group_name_H-M   'P 1'
#
loop_
_entity.id
_entity.type
_entity.pdbx_description
1 polymer ?
#
loop_
_entity_poly.entity_id
_entity_poly.type
_entity_poly.pdbx_seq_one_letter_code
_entity_poly.pdbx_strand_id
1 'polypeptide(L)'
;MSKLIGSTRVHVYRRMLAGGRLDGRTALYKVLREKEEELITALGGDPSPQERLIVADAVKTMLYVGTLDEYLMKLDGSIVRNGKVISVIDTRTPLASHLRRDLECLGLQRRVNSNC
;
A
#
# COMPACT_ATOMS: atom_id res chain seq x y z
N MET A 1 -5.59 -20.01 -7.02
CA MET A 1 -5.01 -18.84 -7.64
C MET A 1 -4.76 -17.70 -6.66
N SER A 2 -5.72 -17.39 -5.81
CA SER A 2 -5.50 -16.34 -4.82
C SER A 2 -4.33 -16.65 -3.89
N LYS A 3 -4.13 -17.92 -3.60
CA LYS A 3 -3.01 -18.36 -2.79
C LYS A 3 -1.68 -17.98 -3.43
N LEU A 4 -1.57 -18.21 -4.72
CA LEU A 4 -0.36 -17.90 -5.47
C LEU A 4 -0.11 -16.40 -5.49
N ILE A 5 -1.14 -15.61 -5.72
CA ILE A 5 -1.03 -14.16 -5.74
C ILE A 5 -0.61 -13.63 -4.38
N GLY A 6 -1.22 -14.14 -3.31
CA GLY A 6 -0.85 -13.75 -1.97
C GLY A 6 0.59 -14.09 -1.65
N SER A 7 1.02 -15.27 -2.08
CA SER A 7 2.39 -15.71 -1.86
C SER A 7 3.39 -14.79 -2.57
N THR A 8 3.07 -14.37 -3.78
CA THR A 8 3.91 -13.45 -4.54
C THR A 8 4.03 -12.11 -3.84
N ARG A 9 2.91 -11.58 -3.34
CA ARG A 9 2.93 -10.31 -2.61
C ARG A 9 3.80 -10.39 -1.37
N VAL A 10 3.66 -11.46 -0.60
CA VAL A 10 4.45 -11.64 0.60
C VAL A 10 5.93 -11.66 0.25
N HIS A 11 6.28 -12.36 -0.81
CA HIS A 11 7.66 -12.44 -1.24
C HIS A 11 8.22 -11.07 -1.63
N VAL A 12 7.44 -10.28 -2.34
CA VAL A 12 7.83 -8.94 -2.75
C VAL A 12 8.06 -8.04 -1.54
N TYR A 13 7.14 -8.07 -0.58
CA TYR A 13 7.27 -7.26 0.63
C TYR A 13 8.53 -7.65 1.41
N ARG A 14 8.80 -8.94 1.51
CA ARG A 14 9.99 -9.42 2.19
C ARG A 14 11.26 -8.92 1.51
N ARG A 15 11.25 -8.91 0.20
CA ARG A 15 12.37 -8.41 -0.57
C ARG A 15 12.65 -6.95 -0.27
N MET A 16 11.59 -6.15 -0.15
CA MET A 16 11.73 -4.77 0.22
C MET A 16 12.35 -4.60 1.60
N LEU A 17 11.86 -5.39 2.55
CA LEU A 17 12.39 -5.34 3.91
C LEU A 17 13.85 -5.73 3.96
N ALA A 18 14.26 -6.63 3.09
CA ALA A 18 15.65 -7.08 3.01
C ALA A 18 16.55 -6.10 2.25
N GLY A 19 15.99 -5.00 1.75
CA GLY A 19 16.77 -4.05 0.98
C GLY A 19 17.10 -4.52 -0.41
N GLY A 20 16.31 -5.43 -0.97
CA GLY A 20 16.53 -5.96 -2.30
C GLY A 20 16.41 -4.90 -3.37
N ARG A 21 17.19 -5.04 -4.43
CA ARG A 21 17.14 -4.13 -5.55
C ARG A 21 15.87 -4.37 -6.36
N LEU A 22 15.19 -3.30 -6.74
CA LEU A 22 13.97 -3.38 -7.54
C LEU A 22 14.20 -2.68 -8.86
N ASP A 23 13.76 -3.32 -9.93
CA ASP A 23 13.75 -2.69 -11.24
C ASP A 23 12.35 -2.85 -11.85
N GLY A 24 12.14 -2.27 -13.02
CA GLY A 24 10.83 -2.23 -13.65
C GLY A 24 10.30 -3.58 -14.10
N ARG A 25 11.10 -4.63 -13.99
CA ARG A 25 10.70 -5.97 -14.42
C ARG A 25 10.45 -6.90 -13.26
N THR A 26 10.60 -6.43 -12.06
CA THR A 26 10.43 -7.28 -10.88
C THR A 26 8.96 -7.58 -10.65
N ALA A 27 8.71 -8.59 -9.81
CA ALA A 27 7.36 -8.91 -9.39
C ALA A 27 6.70 -7.72 -8.69
N LEU A 28 7.49 -6.91 -7.99
CA LEU A 28 6.97 -5.72 -7.36
C LEU A 28 6.36 -4.75 -8.36
N TYR A 29 7.07 -4.51 -9.46
CA TYR A 29 6.57 -3.61 -10.50
C TYR A 29 5.23 -4.08 -11.02
N LYS A 30 5.10 -5.39 -11.25
CA LYS A 30 3.84 -5.95 -11.73
C LYS A 30 2.71 -5.76 -10.73
N VAL A 31 3.00 -5.98 -9.46
CA VAL A 31 2.00 -5.80 -8.41
C VAL A 31 1.53 -4.35 -8.36
N LEU A 32 2.47 -3.41 -8.43
CA LEU A 32 2.12 -1.99 -8.44
C LEU A 32 1.26 -1.64 -9.64
N ARG A 33 1.62 -2.14 -10.82
CA ARG A 33 0.86 -1.87 -12.02
C ARG A 33 -0.55 -2.44 -11.94
N GLU A 34 -0.68 -3.64 -11.43
CA GLU A 34 -2.00 -4.25 -11.26
C GLU A 34 -2.88 -3.43 -10.35
N LYS A 35 -2.33 -2.94 -9.24
CA LYS A 35 -3.08 -2.12 -8.32
C LYS A 35 -3.47 -0.78 -8.94
N GLU A 36 -2.56 -0.18 -9.68
CA GLU A 36 -2.87 1.06 -10.39
C GLU A 36 -4.04 0.86 -11.35
N GLU A 37 -4.02 -0.23 -12.09
CA GLU A 37 -5.08 -0.52 -13.04
C GLU A 37 -6.41 -0.78 -12.34
N GLU A 38 -6.38 -1.44 -11.18
CA GLU A 38 -7.59 -1.64 -10.40
C GLU A 38 -8.22 -0.31 -10.00
N LEU A 39 -7.39 0.61 -9.51
CA LEU A 39 -7.89 1.91 -9.09
C LEU A 39 -8.39 2.74 -10.28
N ILE A 40 -7.67 2.70 -11.38
CA ILE A 40 -8.08 3.40 -12.60
C ILE A 40 -9.42 2.87 -13.09
N THR A 41 -9.60 1.56 -13.06
CA THR A 41 -10.88 0.95 -13.45
C THR A 41 -11.99 1.42 -12.51
N ALA A 42 -11.71 1.48 -11.22
CA ALA A 42 -12.69 1.95 -10.24
C ALA A 42 -13.08 3.41 -10.47
N LEU A 43 -12.18 4.19 -11.07
CA LEU A 43 -12.44 5.60 -11.39
C LEU A 43 -13.17 5.77 -12.72
N GLY A 44 -13.47 4.70 -13.42
CA GLY A 44 -14.16 4.77 -14.69
C GLY A 44 -13.29 4.53 -15.90
N GLY A 45 -12.01 4.26 -15.70
CA GLY A 45 -11.11 3.87 -16.77
C GLY A 45 -10.43 5.03 -17.50
N ASP A 46 -10.75 6.27 -17.16
CA ASP A 46 -10.20 7.43 -17.86
C ASP A 46 -9.85 8.54 -16.85
N PRO A 47 -8.85 8.31 -16.01
CA PRO A 47 -8.51 9.30 -14.99
C PRO A 47 -7.79 10.49 -15.61
N SER A 48 -7.97 11.65 -14.98
CA SER A 48 -7.23 12.84 -15.34
C SER A 48 -5.75 12.67 -14.99
N PRO A 49 -4.87 13.54 -15.53
CA PRO A 49 -3.45 13.48 -15.14
C PRO A 49 -3.24 13.63 -13.64
N GLN A 50 -4.03 14.47 -12.98
CA GLN A 50 -3.94 14.63 -11.53
C GLN A 50 -4.35 13.34 -10.82
N GLU A 51 -5.42 12.73 -11.29
CA GLU A 51 -5.85 11.47 -10.70
C GLU A 51 -4.80 10.38 -10.87
N ARG A 52 -4.13 10.35 -12.01
CA ARG A 52 -3.06 9.37 -12.23
C ARG A 52 -1.93 9.53 -11.22
N LEU A 53 -1.58 10.76 -10.90
CA LEU A 53 -0.53 11.00 -9.90
C LEU A 53 -0.97 10.53 -8.52
N ILE A 54 -2.22 10.78 -8.17
CA ILE A 54 -2.74 10.34 -6.87
C ILE A 54 -2.81 8.80 -6.82
N VAL A 55 -3.22 8.18 -7.92
CA VAL A 55 -3.25 6.72 -8.01
C VAL A 55 -1.87 6.13 -7.77
N ALA A 56 -0.86 6.69 -8.44
CA ALA A 56 0.51 6.19 -8.27
C ALA A 56 0.99 6.33 -6.83
N ASP A 57 0.68 7.45 -6.20
CA ASP A 57 1.04 7.66 -4.81
C ASP A 57 0.31 6.71 -3.88
N ALA A 58 -0.99 6.55 -4.09
CA ALA A 58 -1.80 5.65 -3.26
C ALA A 58 -1.29 4.22 -3.34
N VAL A 59 -0.93 3.76 -4.52
CA VAL A 59 -0.48 2.39 -4.69
C VAL A 59 0.85 2.15 -3.98
N LYS A 60 1.77 3.11 -4.06
CA LYS A 60 3.03 3.00 -3.34
C LYS A 60 2.81 2.99 -1.83
N THR A 61 1.90 3.83 -1.36
CA THR A 61 1.59 3.87 0.06
C THR A 61 0.94 2.58 0.52
N MET A 62 0.06 2.00 -0.31
CA MET A 62 -0.50 0.68 -0.01
C MET A 62 0.60 -0.37 0.19
N LEU A 63 1.61 -0.33 -0.66
CA LEU A 63 2.73 -1.25 -0.55
C LEU A 63 3.49 -1.05 0.75
N TYR A 64 3.76 0.20 1.11
CA TYR A 64 4.46 0.49 2.36
C TYR A 64 3.66 0.02 3.57
N VAL A 65 2.38 0.33 3.59
CA VAL A 65 1.51 -0.10 4.69
C VAL A 65 1.46 -1.62 4.77
N GLY A 66 1.29 -2.28 3.62
CA GLY A 66 1.25 -3.74 3.57
C GLY A 66 2.53 -4.38 4.05
N THR A 67 3.68 -3.78 3.71
CA THR A 67 4.98 -4.28 4.16
C THR A 67 5.10 -4.18 5.67
N LEU A 68 4.70 -3.04 6.23
CA LEU A 68 4.74 -2.86 7.67
C LEU A 68 3.78 -3.80 8.39
N ASP A 69 2.60 -4.00 7.81
CA ASP A 69 1.63 -4.92 8.38
C ASP A 69 2.18 -6.35 8.43
N GLU A 70 2.84 -6.77 7.36
CA GLU A 70 3.42 -8.11 7.34
C GLU A 70 4.49 -8.24 8.42
N TYR A 71 5.33 -7.22 8.56
CA TYR A 71 6.34 -7.22 9.59
C TYR A 71 5.71 -7.33 10.99
N LEU A 72 4.67 -6.55 11.23
CA LEU A 72 3.99 -6.54 12.52
C LEU A 72 3.34 -7.89 12.82
N MET A 73 2.77 -8.52 11.82
CA MET A 73 2.13 -9.82 12.01
C MET A 73 3.12 -10.91 12.35
N LYS A 74 4.35 -10.77 11.90
CA LYS A 74 5.40 -11.74 12.22
C LYS A 74 5.93 -11.60 13.64
N LEU A 75 5.65 -10.50 14.30
CA LEU A 75 6.10 -10.29 15.66
C LEU A 75 5.30 -11.07 16.68
N ASP A 76 4.22 -11.73 16.23
CA ASP A 76 3.50 -12.68 17.06
C ASP A 76 2.98 -12.05 18.35
N GLY A 77 2.43 -10.86 18.23
CA GLY A 77 1.89 -10.15 19.38
C GLY A 77 2.90 -9.33 20.15
N SER A 78 4.18 -9.38 19.75
CA SER A 78 5.22 -8.64 20.48
C SER A 78 5.31 -7.19 19.99
N ILE A 79 4.16 -6.54 19.84
CA ILE A 79 4.15 -5.15 19.42
C ILE A 79 4.27 -4.18 20.58
N VAL A 80 4.17 -4.70 21.80
CA VAL A 80 4.38 -3.90 23.01
C VAL A 80 5.61 -4.44 23.72
N ARG A 81 6.59 -3.58 23.93
CA ARG A 81 7.82 -3.94 24.62
C ARG A 81 8.06 -2.91 25.71
N ASN A 82 8.34 -3.40 26.91
CA ASN A 82 8.60 -2.55 28.07
C ASN A 82 7.48 -1.52 28.28
N GLY A 83 6.23 -1.94 28.03
CA GLY A 83 5.09 -1.06 28.19
C GLY A 83 4.90 -0.05 27.08
N LYS A 84 5.65 -0.16 26.00
CA LYS A 84 5.54 0.78 24.88
C LYS A 84 5.32 0.04 23.57
N VAL A 85 4.52 0.65 22.71
CA VAL A 85 4.32 0.16 21.37
C VAL A 85 5.60 0.37 20.57
N ILE A 86 5.98 -0.61 19.78
CA ILE A 86 7.20 -0.51 18.97
C ILE A 86 7.06 0.60 17.92
N SER A 87 8.20 1.17 17.54
CA SER A 87 8.23 2.36 16.70
C SER A 87 7.67 2.15 15.30
N VAL A 88 7.60 0.90 14.83
CA VAL A 88 7.01 0.63 13.52
C VAL A 88 5.55 1.07 13.45
N ILE A 89 4.84 0.97 14.57
CA ILE A 89 3.45 1.44 14.63
C ILE A 89 3.39 2.93 14.36
N ASP A 90 4.33 3.69 14.92
CA ASP A 90 4.37 5.14 14.71
C ASP A 90 4.64 5.48 13.24
N THR A 91 5.40 4.65 12.55
CA THR A 91 5.66 4.85 11.12
C THR A 91 4.42 4.53 10.28
N ARG A 92 3.72 3.48 10.67
CA ARG A 92 2.56 3.01 9.90
C ARG A 92 1.39 3.99 9.94
N THR A 93 1.15 4.58 11.07
CA THR A 93 -0.04 5.40 11.27
C THR A 93 -0.15 6.57 10.30
N PRO A 94 0.89 7.41 10.11
CA PRO A 94 0.77 8.48 9.13
C PRO A 94 0.67 7.98 7.69
N LEU A 95 1.27 6.84 7.37
CA LEU A 95 1.16 6.26 6.04
C LEU A 95 -0.27 5.82 5.77
N ALA A 96 -0.91 5.17 6.73
CA ALA A 96 -2.30 4.74 6.58
C ALA A 96 -3.22 5.94 6.42
N SER A 97 -2.97 7.02 7.17
CA SER A 97 -3.76 8.24 7.05
C SER A 97 -3.58 8.89 5.68
N HIS A 98 -2.35 8.89 5.19
CA HIS A 98 -2.05 9.44 3.87
C HIS A 98 -2.76 8.64 2.77
N LEU A 99 -2.73 7.33 2.87
CA LEU A 99 -3.43 6.47 1.91
C LEU A 99 -4.92 6.76 1.90
N ARG A 100 -5.52 6.86 3.08
CA ARG A 100 -6.95 7.15 3.18
C ARG A 100 -7.27 8.49 2.53
N ARG A 101 -6.43 9.48 2.73
CA ARG A 101 -6.62 10.80 2.13
C ARG A 101 -6.56 10.73 0.61
N ASP A 102 -5.59 9.98 0.07
CA ASP A 102 -5.49 9.79 -1.37
C ASP A 102 -6.75 9.16 -1.94
N LEU A 103 -7.25 8.13 -1.28
CA LEU A 103 -8.46 7.44 -1.75
C LEU A 103 -9.68 8.35 -1.66
N GLU A 104 -9.75 9.18 -0.64
CA GLU A 104 -10.83 10.15 -0.52
C GLU A 104 -10.76 11.18 -1.63
N CYS A 105 -9.57 11.65 -1.95
CA CYS A 105 -9.38 12.60 -3.05
C CYS A 105 -9.82 12.02 -4.37
N LEU A 106 -9.61 10.72 -4.56
CA LEU A 106 -10.05 10.05 -5.78
C LEU A 106 -11.54 9.78 -5.78
N GLY A 107 -12.22 9.97 -4.66
CA GLY A 107 -13.65 9.70 -4.56
C GLY A 107 -13.98 8.22 -4.56
N LEU A 108 -13.05 7.38 -4.17
CA LEU A 108 -13.25 5.94 -4.15
C LEU A 108 -14.00 5.46 -2.92
N GLN A 109 -14.19 6.33 -1.93
CA GLN A 109 -15.04 6.02 -0.81
C GLN A 109 -16.46 6.45 -1.15
N ARG A 110 -17.41 5.75 -0.60
CA ARG A 110 -18.79 6.05 -0.91
C ARG A 110 -19.23 7.42 -0.45
N ARG A 111 -18.65 7.90 0.61
CA ARG A 111 -19.03 9.21 1.08
C ARG A 111 -18.34 10.25 0.25
N VAL A 112 -19.14 11.12 -0.25
CA VAL A 112 -18.61 12.25 -0.98
C VAL A 112 -17.93 13.15 0.02
N ASN A 113 -16.67 13.41 -0.24
CA ASN A 113 -15.95 14.32 0.57
C ASN A 113 -15.06 15.13 -0.32
N SER A 114 -15.26 16.39 -0.31
CA SER A 114 -14.64 17.27 -1.27
C SER A 114 -13.40 17.96 -0.74
N ASN A 115 -12.80 17.45 0.29
CA ASN A 115 -11.64 18.09 0.90
C ASN A 115 -10.33 17.69 0.24
N CYS A 116 -10.31 17.66 -1.05
CA CYS A 116 -9.08 17.39 -1.78
C CYS A 116 -8.45 18.64 -2.31
#